data_9ee8cae321b37e2753acf41863c42fa2
#
_entry.id   9ee8cae321b37e2753acf41863c42fa2
#
_cell.length_a   1.000
_cell.length_b   1.000
_cell.length_c   1.000
_cell.angle_alpha   90.00
_cell.angle_beta   90.00
_cell.angle_gamma   90.00
#
_symmetry.space_group_name_H-M   'P 1'
#
loop_
_entity.id
_entity.type
_entity.pdbx_description
1 polymer ?
#
loop_
_entity_poly.entity_id
_entity_poly.type
_entity_poly.pdbx_seq_one_letter_code
_entity_poly.pdbx_strand_id
1 'polypeptide(L)'
;SITGRYAPARRIAGKEGVDCAALDKILMDAVYDTRWKTMYHAEVYIGLDPEFMVKAHLLIPEGEENILYNWMLNFQYLSDEYTRMYKSSRPIGGGTEPDVYIFSDPQWTGAPGQEDVCDPKCLCYFNTDSNCAAILGMRYFGEHKKGTLTLAWAIANRNGYASCHGGQKEYTLADGSHFVSAVFGLSGSGKSTLTHARHGGKYPDIKVLHDDSFIINTDTCASIALEPTYFDKTSDYPVDAPDNKYLITVQNCSATMDEDGKIVCVTEDIRNGNGRAIKSKLWSPNRVDKIDAPVNAIFWIMKDPTIPPIVRLKGASLASVMGATLATKRSSAERLKEGVDPNALVVEPYANPFRTYPLVNDYEKFKKLVAEKNVACYIINTGDFMGKKVQKEDTLGILEAIVEGRAQFEPWGPFSDIEILPWEGFVPDLSDKDYIAQLKARMADRLSYVEGLNTAEGGFNALPADAADAIRKVVDQANSL
;
A
#
# COMPACT_ATOMS: atom_id res chain seq x y z
N SER A 1 2.73 16.22 -20.30
CA SER A 1 2.73 15.70 -18.92
C SER A 1 2.15 14.29 -18.88
N ILE A 2 2.57 13.52 -17.89
CA ILE A 2 2.15 12.12 -17.70
C ILE A 2 0.92 12.12 -16.80
N THR A 3 -0.12 11.37 -17.20
CA THR A 3 -1.40 11.29 -16.51
C THR A 3 -1.64 9.94 -15.79
N GLY A 4 -0.60 9.10 -15.65
CA GLY A 4 -0.64 7.83 -14.94
C GLY A 4 0.62 7.60 -14.12
N ARG A 5 0.60 6.62 -13.20
CA ARG A 5 1.79 6.21 -12.46
C ARG A 5 2.88 5.75 -13.43
N TYR A 6 4.07 6.30 -13.27
CA TYR A 6 5.22 5.96 -14.11
C TYR A 6 6.45 5.72 -13.22
N ALA A 7 6.64 4.48 -12.80
CA ALA A 7 7.71 4.09 -11.90
C ALA A 7 9.13 4.50 -12.37
N PRO A 8 9.46 4.50 -13.68
CA PRO A 8 10.77 4.95 -14.16
C PRO A 8 11.11 6.41 -13.87
N ALA A 9 10.11 7.28 -13.58
CA ALA A 9 10.37 8.66 -13.20
C ALA A 9 10.83 8.82 -11.73
N ARG A 10 10.69 7.78 -10.90
CA ARG A 10 10.99 7.87 -9.48
C ARG A 10 12.49 7.78 -9.20
N ARG A 11 12.97 8.71 -8.41
CA ARG A 11 14.33 8.75 -7.85
C ARG A 11 14.22 8.88 -6.34
N ILE A 12 15.00 8.06 -5.63
CA ILE A 12 14.99 8.04 -4.15
C ILE A 12 16.41 8.32 -3.70
N ALA A 13 16.58 9.37 -2.92
CA ALA A 13 17.87 9.72 -2.34
C ALA A 13 18.43 8.54 -1.52
N GLY A 14 19.73 8.31 -1.64
CA GLY A 14 20.41 7.22 -0.95
C GLY A 14 20.45 5.88 -1.68
N LYS A 15 19.70 5.73 -2.78
CA LYS A 15 19.84 4.53 -3.63
C LYS A 15 21.07 4.63 -4.55
N GLU A 16 21.70 3.47 -4.80
CA GLU A 16 22.77 3.38 -5.79
C GLU A 16 22.30 3.83 -7.17
N GLY A 17 23.16 4.55 -7.88
CA GLY A 17 22.85 5.10 -9.21
C GLY A 17 21.95 6.33 -9.18
N VAL A 18 21.62 6.88 -8.00
CA VAL A 18 20.90 8.15 -7.85
C VAL A 18 21.92 9.26 -7.55
N ASP A 19 22.19 10.11 -8.54
CA ASP A 19 23.03 11.30 -8.36
C ASP A 19 22.21 12.44 -7.74
N CYS A 20 22.22 12.50 -6.41
CA CYS A 20 21.48 13.53 -5.68
C CYS A 20 21.95 14.95 -6.03
N ALA A 21 23.24 15.17 -6.29
CA ALA A 21 23.76 16.51 -6.61
C ALA A 21 23.24 16.99 -7.97
N ALA A 22 23.19 16.11 -8.97
CA ALA A 22 22.61 16.42 -10.26
C ALA A 22 21.09 16.64 -10.17
N LEU A 23 20.38 15.82 -9.38
CA LEU A 23 18.93 15.98 -9.17
C LEU A 23 18.60 17.26 -8.39
N ASP A 24 19.38 17.62 -7.38
CA ASP A 24 19.21 18.86 -6.62
C ASP A 24 19.41 20.09 -7.54
N LYS A 25 20.37 20.04 -8.48
CA LYS A 25 20.55 21.08 -9.47
C LYS A 25 19.34 21.20 -10.40
N ILE A 26 18.82 20.07 -10.92
CA ILE A 26 17.60 20.04 -11.74
C ILE A 26 16.42 20.65 -10.96
N LEU A 27 16.28 20.31 -9.68
CA LEU A 27 15.24 20.87 -8.83
C LEU A 27 15.42 22.37 -8.61
N MET A 28 16.64 22.84 -8.37
CA MET A 28 16.92 24.27 -8.24
C MET A 28 16.57 25.04 -9.49
N ASP A 29 16.92 24.52 -10.67
CA ASP A 29 16.57 25.12 -11.96
C ASP A 29 15.04 25.14 -12.15
N ALA A 30 14.34 24.05 -11.84
CA ALA A 30 12.89 23.98 -11.92
C ALA A 30 12.21 25.01 -10.97
N VAL A 31 12.69 25.13 -9.73
CA VAL A 31 12.19 26.13 -8.77
C VAL A 31 12.46 27.55 -9.28
N TYR A 32 13.67 27.79 -9.82
CA TYR A 32 14.02 29.11 -10.38
C TYR A 32 13.13 29.49 -11.57
N ASP A 33 12.74 28.54 -12.41
CA ASP A 33 11.85 28.76 -13.54
C ASP A 33 10.42 29.15 -13.13
N THR A 34 10.03 28.83 -11.90
CA THR A 34 8.72 29.24 -11.36
C THR A 34 8.71 30.67 -10.79
N ARG A 35 9.84 31.37 -10.72
CA ARG A 35 9.98 32.71 -10.11
C ARG A 35 9.06 33.79 -10.66
N TRP A 36 8.58 33.61 -11.89
CA TRP A 36 7.63 34.52 -12.55
C TRP A 36 6.20 33.97 -12.62
N LYS A 37 5.96 32.78 -12.05
CA LYS A 37 4.62 32.18 -12.00
C LYS A 37 3.96 32.54 -10.66
N THR A 38 2.64 32.69 -10.69
CA THR A 38 1.87 32.63 -9.46
C THR A 38 1.95 31.20 -8.92
N MET A 39 2.38 31.04 -7.67
CA MET A 39 2.46 29.75 -7.00
C MET A 39 1.44 29.70 -5.88
N TYR A 40 0.65 28.61 -5.83
CA TYR A 40 -0.17 28.30 -4.68
C TYR A 40 0.63 27.54 -3.64
N HIS A 41 0.39 27.85 -2.38
CA HIS A 41 0.89 27.10 -1.23
C HIS A 41 -0.30 26.62 -0.41
N ALA A 42 -0.46 25.32 -0.29
CA ALA A 42 -1.49 24.72 0.52
C ALA A 42 -0.87 23.88 1.65
N GLU A 43 -1.59 23.81 2.75
CA GLU A 43 -1.23 23.01 3.93
C GLU A 43 -2.34 22.02 4.26
N VAL A 44 -1.96 20.82 4.70
CA VAL A 44 -2.86 19.77 5.19
C VAL A 44 -2.22 19.03 6.37
N TYR A 45 -3.04 18.29 7.12
CA TYR A 45 -2.57 17.33 8.10
C TYR A 45 -2.66 15.90 7.56
N ILE A 46 -1.68 15.08 7.92
CA ILE A 46 -1.60 13.64 7.66
C ILE A 46 -1.51 12.94 9.01
N GLY A 47 -2.29 11.86 9.16
CA GLY A 47 -2.54 11.29 10.48
C GLY A 47 -3.71 12.00 11.15
N LEU A 48 -4.65 11.21 11.68
CA LEU A 48 -5.96 11.69 12.12
C LEU A 48 -6.18 11.53 13.63
N ASP A 49 -5.09 11.37 14.38
CA ASP A 49 -5.11 11.19 15.83
C ASP A 49 -3.91 11.90 16.48
N PRO A 50 -4.06 12.48 17.69
CA PRO A 50 -2.99 13.20 18.38
C PRO A 50 -1.71 12.39 18.64
N GLU A 51 -1.76 11.06 18.59
CA GLU A 51 -0.58 10.21 18.71
C GLU A 51 0.36 10.30 17.49
N PHE A 52 -0.18 10.63 16.32
CA PHE A 52 0.61 10.83 15.11
C PHE A 52 -0.08 11.81 14.15
N MET A 53 0.46 13.00 14.06
CA MET A 53 0.06 14.01 13.07
C MET A 53 1.30 14.70 12.50
N VAL A 54 1.37 14.82 11.18
CA VAL A 54 2.38 15.59 10.44
C VAL A 54 1.68 16.65 9.62
N LYS A 55 2.31 17.81 9.46
CA LYS A 55 1.86 18.82 8.51
C LYS A 55 2.57 18.61 7.17
N ALA A 56 1.82 18.75 6.09
CA ALA A 56 2.37 18.70 4.74
C ALA A 56 2.03 19.96 3.96
N HIS A 57 2.97 20.38 3.11
CA HIS A 57 2.90 21.54 2.28
C HIS A 57 2.96 21.13 0.80
N LEU A 58 2.11 21.71 -0.02
CA LEU A 58 2.17 21.60 -1.48
C LEU A 58 2.38 22.97 -2.09
N LEU A 59 3.44 23.11 -2.90
CA LEU A 59 3.70 24.27 -3.75
C LEU A 59 3.45 23.85 -5.19
N ILE A 60 2.55 24.57 -5.89
CA ILE A 60 2.11 24.21 -7.25
C ILE A 60 1.74 25.49 -8.02
N PRO A 61 2.06 25.60 -9.34
CA PRO A 61 1.74 26.78 -10.10
C PRO A 61 0.25 26.94 -10.41
N GLU A 62 -0.15 28.17 -10.63
CA GLU A 62 -1.46 28.54 -11.19
C GLU A 62 -1.75 27.77 -12.49
N GLY A 63 -3.02 27.39 -12.69
CA GLY A 63 -3.48 26.52 -13.78
C GLY A 63 -3.50 25.02 -13.42
N GLU A 64 -3.08 24.65 -12.21
CA GLU A 64 -3.11 23.26 -11.72
C GLU A 64 -4.02 23.12 -10.47
N GLU A 65 -5.05 23.96 -10.39
CA GLU A 65 -5.98 24.03 -9.24
C GLU A 65 -6.73 22.71 -8.99
N ASN A 66 -6.92 21.91 -10.03
CA ASN A 66 -7.52 20.59 -9.91
C ASN A 66 -6.66 19.65 -9.05
N ILE A 67 -5.33 19.67 -9.20
CA ILE A 67 -4.42 18.87 -8.38
C ILE A 67 -4.45 19.40 -6.94
N LEU A 68 -4.32 20.71 -6.78
CA LEU A 68 -4.37 21.38 -5.47
C LEU A 68 -5.66 21.03 -4.71
N TYR A 69 -6.81 21.19 -5.36
CA TYR A 69 -8.11 20.92 -4.78
C TYR A 69 -8.26 19.45 -4.37
N ASN A 70 -7.86 18.53 -5.25
CA ASN A 70 -7.90 17.11 -4.95
C ASN A 70 -6.96 16.72 -3.79
N TRP A 71 -5.79 17.35 -3.69
CA TRP A 71 -4.84 17.12 -2.61
C TRP A 71 -5.42 17.57 -1.27
N MET A 72 -6.03 18.74 -1.21
CA MET A 72 -6.69 19.25 -0.01
C MET A 72 -7.89 18.40 0.42
N LEU A 73 -8.64 17.83 -0.54
CA LEU A 73 -9.77 16.94 -0.25
C LEU A 73 -9.35 15.53 0.16
N ASN A 74 -8.19 15.07 -0.34
CA ASN A 74 -7.71 13.74 -0.02
C ASN A 74 -7.11 13.65 1.38
N PHE A 75 -6.45 14.72 1.84
CA PHE A 75 -5.88 14.83 3.18
C PHE A 75 -6.76 15.69 4.07
N GLN A 76 -6.38 15.81 5.34
CA GLN A 76 -7.14 16.63 6.27
C GLN A 76 -6.73 18.10 6.16
N TYR A 77 -7.60 18.93 5.60
CA TYR A 77 -7.38 20.39 5.57
C TYR A 77 -7.40 21.00 6.97
N LEU A 78 -6.82 22.18 7.10
CA LEU A 78 -6.71 22.91 8.37
C LEU A 78 -8.07 23.47 8.81
N SER A 79 -8.83 22.68 9.58
CA SER A 79 -9.98 23.18 10.32
C SER A 79 -9.56 23.58 11.74
N ASP A 80 -10.41 24.32 12.43
CA ASP A 80 -10.16 24.70 13.83
C ASP A 80 -9.98 23.47 14.74
N GLU A 81 -10.76 22.43 14.51
CA GLU A 81 -10.70 21.17 15.26
C GLU A 81 -9.34 20.49 15.07
N TYR A 82 -8.95 20.21 13.82
CA TYR A 82 -7.70 19.53 13.54
C TYR A 82 -6.47 20.41 13.81
N THR A 83 -6.60 21.72 13.71
CA THR A 83 -5.52 22.63 14.12
C THR A 83 -5.28 22.61 15.64
N ARG A 84 -6.35 22.52 16.45
CA ARG A 84 -6.22 22.31 17.89
C ARG A 84 -5.63 20.94 18.20
N MET A 85 -6.10 19.89 17.51
CA MET A 85 -5.59 18.53 17.65
C MET A 85 -4.08 18.46 17.33
N TYR A 86 -3.66 19.06 16.23
CA TYR A 86 -2.24 19.11 15.85
C TYR A 86 -1.37 19.83 16.89
N LYS A 87 -1.83 20.98 17.42
CA LYS A 87 -1.12 21.73 18.46
C LYS A 87 -0.96 20.95 19.77
N SER A 88 -1.87 20.04 20.06
CA SER A 88 -1.84 19.18 21.25
C SER A 88 -1.30 17.78 20.95
N SER A 89 -0.93 17.48 19.69
CA SER A 89 -0.44 16.17 19.30
C SER A 89 0.93 15.88 19.91
N ARG A 90 1.24 14.58 19.99
CA ARG A 90 2.55 14.11 20.41
C ARG A 90 3.65 14.66 19.47
N PRO A 91 4.70 15.27 19.99
CA PRO A 91 5.82 15.72 19.17
C PRO A 91 6.50 14.52 18.50
N ILE A 92 6.52 14.50 17.17
CA ILE A 92 7.20 13.46 16.40
C ILE A 92 8.70 13.74 16.38
N GLY A 93 9.51 12.68 16.47
CA GLY A 93 10.98 12.81 16.54
C GLY A 93 11.46 13.69 17.72
N GLY A 94 10.71 13.71 18.84
CA GLY A 94 11.00 14.60 19.95
C GLY A 94 10.79 16.09 19.63
N GLY A 95 10.03 16.40 18.59
CA GLY A 95 9.77 17.77 18.12
C GLY A 95 10.79 18.29 17.10
N THR A 96 11.66 17.42 16.59
CA THR A 96 12.69 17.79 15.59
C THR A 96 12.33 17.31 14.19
N GLU A 97 11.26 16.54 14.04
CA GLU A 97 10.81 16.05 12.73
C GLU A 97 10.29 17.21 11.87
N PRO A 98 10.89 17.49 10.70
CA PRO A 98 10.40 18.56 9.83
C PRO A 98 9.07 18.20 9.18
N ASP A 99 8.30 19.23 8.81
CA ASP A 99 7.10 19.08 7.99
C ASP A 99 7.43 18.45 6.63
N VAL A 100 6.42 17.91 5.96
CA VAL A 100 6.54 17.38 4.59
C VAL A 100 6.40 18.51 3.58
N TYR A 101 7.28 18.58 2.59
CA TYR A 101 7.24 19.55 1.50
C TYR A 101 7.18 18.86 0.15
N ILE A 102 6.16 19.18 -0.64
CA ILE A 102 6.00 18.74 -2.03
C ILE A 102 6.09 19.96 -2.94
N PHE A 103 7.13 20.03 -3.77
CA PHE A 103 7.19 20.97 -4.87
C PHE A 103 6.70 20.29 -6.14
N SER A 104 5.72 20.89 -6.81
CA SER A 104 5.13 20.34 -8.03
C SER A 104 5.14 21.37 -9.14
N ASP A 105 5.65 21.00 -10.31
CA ASP A 105 5.44 21.74 -11.56
C ASP A 105 5.01 20.78 -12.68
N PRO A 106 3.69 20.54 -12.85
CA PRO A 106 3.18 19.71 -13.93
C PRO A 106 3.47 20.24 -15.34
N GLN A 107 3.84 21.51 -15.45
CA GLN A 107 4.18 22.19 -16.70
C GLN A 107 5.68 22.09 -17.03
N TRP A 108 6.49 21.52 -16.15
CA TRP A 108 7.92 21.33 -16.37
C TRP A 108 8.21 20.62 -17.69
N THR A 109 9.17 21.12 -18.46
CA THR A 109 9.45 20.68 -19.83
C THR A 109 10.63 19.71 -19.93
N GLY A 110 11.20 19.31 -18.80
CA GLY A 110 12.31 18.37 -18.75
C GLY A 110 13.65 19.03 -18.47
N ALA A 111 14.70 18.21 -18.35
CA ALA A 111 16.09 18.62 -18.17
C ALA A 111 16.92 18.13 -19.37
N PRO A 112 16.98 18.90 -20.48
CA PRO A 112 17.74 18.50 -21.67
C PRO A 112 19.22 18.28 -21.34
N GLY A 113 19.78 17.18 -21.84
CA GLY A 113 21.18 16.80 -21.58
C GLY A 113 21.42 16.11 -20.23
N GLN A 114 20.35 15.74 -19.52
CA GLN A 114 20.38 15.01 -18.22
C GLN A 114 19.62 13.67 -18.33
N GLU A 115 19.54 13.08 -19.50
CA GLU A 115 18.76 11.86 -19.77
C GLU A 115 19.31 10.63 -19.03
N ASP A 116 20.56 10.67 -18.61
CA ASP A 116 21.23 9.68 -17.76
C ASP A 116 20.86 9.83 -16.27
N VAL A 117 20.45 11.01 -15.84
CA VAL A 117 20.09 11.32 -14.44
C VAL A 117 18.60 11.08 -14.20
N CYS A 118 17.75 11.54 -15.09
CA CYS A 118 16.29 11.43 -14.94
C CYS A 118 15.58 11.18 -16.28
N ASP A 119 14.29 10.82 -16.21
CA ASP A 119 13.46 10.77 -17.41
C ASP A 119 13.37 12.16 -18.05
N PRO A 120 13.49 12.29 -19.38
CA PRO A 120 13.53 13.59 -20.07
C PRO A 120 12.22 14.38 -19.98
N LYS A 121 11.12 13.77 -19.54
CA LYS A 121 9.78 14.40 -19.51
C LYS A 121 9.17 14.53 -18.12
N CYS A 122 9.66 13.77 -17.16
CA CYS A 122 9.09 13.77 -15.82
C CYS A 122 10.10 13.31 -14.77
N LEU A 123 9.95 13.82 -13.56
CA LEU A 123 10.77 13.46 -12.40
C LEU A 123 9.91 13.43 -11.14
N CYS A 124 10.02 12.33 -10.40
CA CYS A 124 9.50 12.21 -9.04
C CYS A 124 10.67 11.92 -8.11
N TYR A 125 11.25 12.95 -7.52
CA TYR A 125 12.42 12.85 -6.65
C TYR A 125 12.02 12.95 -5.18
N PHE A 126 12.42 11.98 -4.37
CA PHE A 126 12.10 11.88 -2.95
C PHE A 126 13.37 11.89 -2.11
N ASN A 127 13.41 12.79 -1.14
CA ASN A 127 14.44 12.83 -0.11
C ASN A 127 13.76 12.70 1.26
N THR A 128 13.91 11.55 1.91
CA THR A 128 13.27 11.26 3.20
C THR A 128 13.99 11.90 4.38
N ASP A 129 15.25 12.30 4.24
CA ASP A 129 16.00 12.94 5.32
C ASP A 129 15.53 14.38 5.53
N SER A 130 15.16 15.06 4.44
CA SER A 130 14.59 16.41 4.45
C SER A 130 13.07 16.45 4.44
N ASN A 131 12.38 15.30 4.32
CA ASN A 131 10.93 15.19 4.09
C ASN A 131 10.44 15.95 2.86
N CYS A 132 11.25 16.02 1.81
CA CYS A 132 10.94 16.75 0.61
C CYS A 132 10.74 15.83 -0.59
N ALA A 133 9.84 16.24 -1.49
CA ALA A 133 9.71 15.64 -2.80
C ALA A 133 9.49 16.68 -3.88
N ALA A 134 10.00 16.39 -5.09
CA ALA A 134 9.69 17.13 -6.30
C ALA A 134 8.88 16.24 -7.26
N ILE A 135 7.78 16.76 -7.81
CA ILE A 135 6.94 16.09 -8.81
C ILE A 135 6.85 16.99 -10.04
N LEU A 136 7.66 16.69 -11.04
CA LEU A 136 7.84 17.53 -12.22
C LEU A 136 7.32 16.82 -13.47
N GLY A 137 6.62 17.57 -14.36
CA GLY A 137 6.11 17.07 -15.63
C GLY A 137 4.94 16.08 -15.50
N MET A 138 4.30 15.97 -14.34
CA MET A 138 3.23 15.01 -14.07
C MET A 138 1.94 15.68 -13.61
N ARG A 139 0.83 15.37 -14.31
CA ARG A 139 -0.54 15.78 -13.91
C ARG A 139 -1.34 14.67 -13.26
N TYR A 140 -0.75 13.49 -13.06
CA TYR A 140 -1.43 12.40 -12.36
C TYR A 140 -1.48 12.68 -10.86
N PHE A 141 -2.67 13.00 -10.37
CA PHE A 141 -2.89 13.31 -8.94
C PHE A 141 -2.44 12.15 -8.02
N GLY A 142 -2.59 10.91 -8.47
CA GLY A 142 -2.15 9.75 -7.69
C GLY A 142 -0.68 9.80 -7.28
N GLU A 143 0.21 10.46 -8.05
CA GLU A 143 1.61 10.64 -7.65
C GLU A 143 1.75 11.69 -6.54
N HIS A 144 0.97 12.78 -6.59
CA HIS A 144 0.93 13.79 -5.51
C HIS A 144 0.41 13.18 -4.20
N LYS A 145 -0.69 12.42 -4.27
CA LYS A 145 -1.24 11.70 -3.13
C LYS A 145 -0.21 10.71 -2.56
N LYS A 146 0.27 9.80 -3.39
CA LYS A 146 1.19 8.75 -2.94
C LYS A 146 2.57 9.30 -2.56
N GLY A 147 3.02 10.37 -3.23
CA GLY A 147 4.25 11.07 -2.86
C GLY A 147 4.19 11.65 -1.44
N THR A 148 3.07 12.28 -1.11
CA THR A 148 2.84 12.79 0.26
C THR A 148 2.80 11.65 1.28
N LEU A 149 2.06 10.57 1.01
CA LEU A 149 2.02 9.38 1.87
C LEU A 149 3.37 8.69 1.99
N THR A 150 4.15 8.64 0.91
CA THR A 150 5.52 8.10 0.90
C THR A 150 6.39 8.74 1.99
N LEU A 151 6.37 10.06 2.08
CA LEU A 151 7.12 10.79 3.10
C LEU A 151 6.52 10.61 4.50
N ALA A 152 5.20 10.65 4.64
CA ALA A 152 4.53 10.39 5.91
C ALA A 152 4.82 8.98 6.45
N TRP A 153 4.84 7.98 5.58
CA TRP A 153 5.24 6.62 5.95
C TRP A 153 6.71 6.52 6.37
N ALA A 154 7.61 7.26 5.72
CA ALA A 154 9.02 7.30 6.13
C ALA A 154 9.16 7.92 7.53
N ILE A 155 8.45 9.03 7.80
CA ILE A 155 8.38 9.64 9.13
C ILE A 155 7.84 8.64 10.17
N ALA A 156 6.70 8.01 9.88
CA ALA A 156 6.10 7.03 10.78
C ALA A 156 7.06 5.86 11.06
N ASN A 157 7.72 5.35 10.00
CA ASN A 157 8.64 4.23 10.11
C ASN A 157 9.80 4.54 11.06
N ARG A 158 10.48 5.69 10.94
CA ARG A 158 11.57 6.04 11.85
C ARG A 158 11.14 6.47 13.25
N ASN A 159 9.81 6.66 13.46
CA ASN A 159 9.23 7.04 14.74
C ASN A 159 8.45 5.91 15.43
N GLY A 160 8.78 4.65 15.15
CA GLY A 160 8.26 3.50 15.90
C GLY A 160 6.96 2.91 15.35
N TYR A 161 6.58 3.24 14.12
CA TYR A 161 5.39 2.68 13.48
C TYR A 161 5.77 1.77 12.31
N ALA A 162 5.02 0.71 12.09
CA ALA A 162 5.00 -0.02 10.83
C ALA A 162 4.14 0.76 9.82
N SER A 163 4.70 1.00 8.64
CA SER A 163 4.04 1.73 7.55
C SER A 163 3.21 0.77 6.70
N CYS A 164 1.92 1.02 6.59
CA CYS A 164 0.97 0.08 6.04
C CYS A 164 0.25 0.62 4.80
N HIS A 165 0.50 -0.04 3.65
CA HIS A 165 -0.32 0.07 2.45
C HIS A 165 -1.27 -1.12 2.43
N GLY A 166 -2.43 -0.99 3.09
CA GLY A 166 -3.29 -2.10 3.39
C GLY A 166 -4.68 -1.67 3.82
N GLY A 167 -5.46 -2.63 4.28
CA GLY A 167 -6.75 -2.40 4.91
C GLY A 167 -6.77 -2.92 6.33
N GLN A 168 -7.53 -2.25 7.20
CA GLN A 168 -7.67 -2.69 8.58
C GLN A 168 -9.08 -2.50 9.10
N LYS A 169 -9.55 -3.48 9.87
CA LYS A 169 -10.80 -3.42 10.59
C LYS A 169 -10.79 -4.15 11.92
N GLU A 170 -11.64 -3.70 12.81
CA GLU A 170 -11.93 -4.31 14.12
C GLU A 170 -13.31 -4.95 14.07
N TYR A 171 -13.39 -6.18 14.54
CA TYR A 171 -14.64 -6.91 14.76
C TYR A 171 -14.96 -6.90 16.26
N THR A 172 -16.20 -6.62 16.61
CA THR A 172 -16.73 -6.93 17.93
C THR A 172 -17.44 -8.28 17.86
N LEU A 173 -17.01 -9.26 18.67
CA LEU A 173 -17.58 -10.58 18.69
C LEU A 173 -18.81 -10.64 19.61
N ALA A 174 -19.57 -11.72 19.53
CA ALA A 174 -20.81 -11.88 20.30
C ALA A 174 -20.60 -11.87 21.83
N ASP A 175 -19.41 -12.26 22.30
CA ASP A 175 -19.01 -12.21 23.70
C ASP A 175 -18.47 -10.84 24.15
N GLY A 176 -18.45 -9.87 23.25
CA GLY A 176 -17.93 -8.52 23.48
C GLY A 176 -16.41 -8.39 23.31
N SER A 177 -15.70 -9.46 23.00
CA SER A 177 -14.27 -9.38 22.67
C SER A 177 -14.04 -8.75 21.30
N HIS A 178 -12.80 -8.29 21.06
CA HIS A 178 -12.43 -7.60 19.84
C HIS A 178 -11.38 -8.39 19.05
N PHE A 179 -11.49 -8.37 17.75
CA PHE A 179 -10.48 -8.91 16.85
C PHE A 179 -10.11 -7.88 15.78
N VAL A 180 -8.84 -7.51 15.69
CA VAL A 180 -8.33 -6.53 14.71
C VAL A 180 -7.53 -7.26 13.65
N SER A 181 -7.98 -7.18 12.40
CA SER A 181 -7.30 -7.74 11.22
C SER A 181 -6.68 -6.65 10.36
N ALA A 182 -5.43 -6.85 9.93
CA ALA A 182 -4.77 -6.02 8.93
C ALA A 182 -4.49 -6.86 7.67
N VAL A 183 -4.92 -6.39 6.52
CA VAL A 183 -4.80 -7.09 5.23
C VAL A 183 -3.94 -6.28 4.28
N PHE A 184 -2.97 -6.92 3.62
CA PHE A 184 -2.01 -6.26 2.73
C PHE A 184 -2.03 -6.91 1.35
N GLY A 185 -2.19 -6.10 0.32
CA GLY A 185 -2.22 -6.57 -1.05
C GLY A 185 -2.29 -5.41 -2.04
N LEU A 186 -1.88 -5.62 -3.27
CA LEU A 186 -1.96 -4.62 -4.33
C LEU A 186 -3.40 -4.36 -4.78
N SER A 187 -3.58 -3.30 -5.55
CA SER A 187 -4.87 -3.00 -6.18
C SER A 187 -5.39 -4.21 -6.98
N GLY A 188 -6.66 -4.56 -6.76
CA GLY A 188 -7.28 -5.74 -7.40
C GLY A 188 -6.95 -7.08 -6.76
N SER A 189 -6.29 -7.10 -5.60
CA SER A 189 -6.05 -8.32 -4.83
C SER A 189 -7.22 -8.75 -3.94
N GLY A 190 -8.26 -7.92 -3.81
CA GLY A 190 -9.38 -8.16 -2.89
C GLY A 190 -9.29 -7.43 -1.55
N LYS A 191 -8.26 -6.59 -1.35
CA LYS A 191 -8.02 -5.83 -0.11
C LYS A 191 -9.26 -5.05 0.36
N SER A 192 -9.81 -4.17 -0.49
CA SER A 192 -11.01 -3.37 -0.16
C SER A 192 -12.23 -4.25 0.10
N THR A 193 -12.39 -5.35 -0.66
CA THR A 193 -13.47 -6.32 -0.44
C THR A 193 -13.41 -6.92 0.97
N LEU A 194 -12.23 -7.35 1.42
CA LEU A 194 -12.04 -7.92 2.76
C LEU A 194 -12.23 -6.86 3.84
N THR A 195 -11.70 -5.66 3.63
CA THR A 195 -11.77 -4.56 4.60
C THR A 195 -13.20 -4.10 4.82
N HIS A 196 -14.00 -3.94 3.75
CA HIS A 196 -15.36 -3.40 3.84
C HIS A 196 -16.45 -4.47 3.93
N ALA A 197 -16.10 -5.76 3.94
CA ALA A 197 -17.09 -6.83 4.10
C ALA A 197 -17.86 -6.68 5.43
N ARG A 198 -19.20 -6.71 5.34
CA ARG A 198 -20.13 -6.65 6.47
C ARG A 198 -20.49 -8.02 7.05
N HIS A 199 -20.01 -9.11 6.42
CA HIS A 199 -20.25 -10.50 6.84
C HIS A 199 -21.72 -10.83 7.11
N GLY A 200 -22.62 -10.29 6.28
CA GLY A 200 -24.07 -10.52 6.42
C GLY A 200 -24.67 -9.99 7.74
N GLY A 201 -23.99 -9.08 8.43
CA GLY A 201 -24.45 -8.54 9.72
C GLY A 201 -24.20 -9.49 10.90
N LYS A 202 -23.32 -10.48 10.73
CA LYS A 202 -23.01 -11.51 11.73
C LYS A 202 -22.40 -10.96 13.02
N TYR A 203 -21.60 -9.89 12.91
CA TYR A 203 -20.92 -9.29 14.05
C TYR A 203 -21.73 -8.12 14.62
N PRO A 204 -21.81 -7.96 15.96
CA PRO A 204 -22.49 -6.85 16.60
C PRO A 204 -22.03 -5.47 16.14
N ASP A 205 -20.70 -5.33 15.91
CA ASP A 205 -20.11 -4.12 15.36
C ASP A 205 -18.87 -4.45 14.54
N ILE A 206 -18.62 -3.63 13.53
CA ILE A 206 -17.38 -3.63 12.72
C ILE A 206 -16.95 -2.19 12.56
N LYS A 207 -15.71 -1.88 12.97
CA LYS A 207 -15.08 -0.59 12.68
C LYS A 207 -14.06 -0.77 11.57
N VAL A 208 -14.06 0.13 10.60
CA VAL A 208 -13.07 0.18 9.52
C VAL A 208 -12.11 1.34 9.77
N LEU A 209 -10.82 1.06 9.83
CA LEU A 209 -9.81 2.12 9.93
C LEU A 209 -9.56 2.79 8.57
N HIS A 210 -9.06 2.03 7.63
CA HIS A 210 -8.82 2.44 6.24
C HIS A 210 -8.65 1.21 5.35
N ASP A 211 -8.63 1.41 4.01
CA ASP A 211 -8.34 0.34 3.04
C ASP A 211 -7.12 0.64 2.14
N ASP A 212 -6.39 1.73 2.41
CA ASP A 212 -5.22 2.13 1.62
C ASP A 212 -4.02 2.54 2.49
N SER A 213 -4.17 3.50 3.43
CA SER A 213 -3.03 4.05 4.16
C SER A 213 -3.29 4.19 5.66
N PHE A 214 -2.46 3.52 6.44
CA PHE A 214 -2.46 3.59 7.90
C PHE A 214 -1.09 3.22 8.46
N ILE A 215 -0.94 3.36 9.77
CA ILE A 215 0.26 2.97 10.52
C ILE A 215 -0.12 2.17 11.75
N ILE A 216 0.76 1.24 12.14
CA ILE A 216 0.62 0.43 13.37
C ILE A 216 1.76 0.81 14.32
N ASN A 217 1.45 1.23 15.53
CA ASN A 217 2.44 1.45 16.57
C ASN A 217 3.04 0.09 16.99
N THR A 218 4.36 -0.05 16.89
CA THR A 218 5.02 -1.34 17.16
C THR A 218 5.12 -1.69 18.65
N ASP A 219 4.80 -0.76 19.55
CA ASP A 219 4.81 -1.00 20.98
C ASP A 219 3.42 -1.29 21.55
N THR A 220 2.40 -0.57 21.10
CA THR A 220 1.01 -0.72 21.58
C THR A 220 0.15 -1.59 20.65
N CYS A 221 0.55 -1.76 19.40
CA CYS A 221 -0.24 -2.35 18.31
C CYS A 221 -1.53 -1.58 17.96
N ALA A 222 -1.72 -0.38 18.49
CA ALA A 222 -2.77 0.52 18.06
C ALA A 222 -2.50 1.06 16.66
N SER A 223 -3.53 1.45 15.94
CA SER A 223 -3.40 1.86 14.53
C SER A 223 -4.11 3.18 14.24
N ILE A 224 -3.51 3.97 13.34
CA ILE A 224 -3.99 5.31 12.98
C ILE A 224 -4.09 5.43 11.46
N ALA A 225 -5.22 5.95 10.97
CA ALA A 225 -5.40 6.29 9.56
C ALA A 225 -4.61 7.55 9.20
N LEU A 226 -4.03 7.57 8.00
CA LEU A 226 -3.24 8.72 7.53
C LEU A 226 -4.07 9.74 6.75
N GLU A 227 -5.19 9.33 6.18
CA GLU A 227 -6.04 10.17 5.33
C GLU A 227 -7.53 9.94 5.60
N PRO A 228 -8.40 10.97 5.46
CA PRO A 228 -9.82 10.86 5.78
C PRO A 228 -10.68 10.25 4.67
N THR A 229 -10.21 10.24 3.41
CA THR A 229 -10.99 9.86 2.23
C THR A 229 -10.47 8.58 1.59
N TYR A 230 -11.24 8.03 0.68
CA TYR A 230 -10.83 6.89 -0.14
C TYR A 230 -10.44 7.34 -1.54
N PHE A 231 -9.54 6.61 -2.19
CA PHE A 231 -9.06 6.92 -3.53
C PHE A 231 -9.20 5.69 -4.42
N ASP A 232 -10.25 5.70 -5.23
CA ASP A 232 -10.70 4.54 -5.99
C ASP A 232 -10.52 4.72 -7.50
N LYS A 233 -10.64 3.63 -8.26
CA LYS A 233 -10.72 3.68 -9.71
C LYS A 233 -12.13 4.07 -10.13
N THR A 234 -12.27 4.97 -11.10
CA THR A 234 -13.59 5.34 -11.63
C THR A 234 -14.30 4.18 -12.31
N SER A 235 -13.55 3.20 -12.85
CA SER A 235 -14.13 1.98 -13.43
C SER A 235 -14.94 1.13 -12.45
N ASP A 236 -14.74 1.32 -11.16
CA ASP A 236 -15.49 0.61 -10.12
C ASP A 236 -16.86 1.26 -9.82
N TYR A 237 -17.16 2.38 -10.51
CA TYR A 237 -18.36 3.21 -10.32
C TYR A 237 -19.10 3.41 -11.65
N PRO A 238 -19.87 2.43 -12.12
CA PRO A 238 -20.78 2.60 -13.24
C PRO A 238 -21.72 3.80 -13.06
N VAL A 239 -22.22 4.37 -14.15
CA VAL A 239 -23.03 5.61 -14.11
C VAL A 239 -24.18 5.52 -13.11
N ASP A 240 -24.83 4.35 -13.00
CA ASP A 240 -25.95 4.11 -12.10
C ASP A 240 -25.57 3.54 -10.73
N ALA A 241 -24.27 3.48 -10.40
CA ALA A 241 -23.84 2.93 -9.12
C ALA A 241 -24.37 3.76 -7.95
N PRO A 242 -24.98 3.13 -6.93
CA PRO A 242 -25.57 3.84 -5.79
C PRO A 242 -24.53 4.62 -4.98
N ASP A 243 -23.27 4.24 -5.08
CA ASP A 243 -22.16 4.85 -4.37
C ASP A 243 -21.65 6.13 -5.04
N ASN A 244 -22.08 6.45 -6.28
CA ASN A 244 -21.68 7.67 -7.00
C ASN A 244 -21.96 8.95 -6.21
N LYS A 245 -22.97 8.96 -5.37
CA LYS A 245 -23.31 10.09 -4.47
C LYS A 245 -22.23 10.41 -3.43
N TYR A 246 -21.30 9.50 -3.21
CA TYR A 246 -20.18 9.69 -2.27
C TYR A 246 -18.90 10.15 -2.97
N LEU A 247 -18.88 10.21 -4.30
CA LEU A 247 -17.73 10.72 -5.05
C LEU A 247 -17.67 12.24 -4.91
N ILE A 248 -16.56 12.73 -4.37
CA ILE A 248 -16.31 14.16 -4.17
C ILE A 248 -15.76 14.77 -5.46
N THR A 249 -14.78 14.05 -6.07
CA THR A 249 -14.16 14.44 -7.33
C THR A 249 -13.87 13.24 -8.19
N VAL A 250 -13.79 13.45 -9.51
CA VAL A 250 -13.28 12.47 -10.47
C VAL A 250 -12.16 13.10 -11.31
N GLN A 251 -11.17 12.31 -11.71
CA GLN A 251 -10.01 12.74 -12.47
C GLN A 251 -9.67 11.76 -13.56
N ASN A 252 -9.02 12.24 -14.63
CA ASN A 252 -8.63 11.43 -15.77
C ASN A 252 -9.79 10.60 -16.34
N CYS A 253 -10.99 11.15 -16.25
CA CYS A 253 -12.24 10.51 -16.64
C CYS A 253 -12.73 11.22 -17.91
N SER A 254 -13.25 10.47 -18.88
CA SER A 254 -13.90 11.03 -20.05
C SER A 254 -15.20 11.73 -19.63
N ALA A 255 -15.61 12.72 -20.39
CA ALA A 255 -16.88 13.41 -20.22
C ALA A 255 -17.67 13.39 -21.52
N THR A 256 -18.98 13.34 -21.39
CA THR A 256 -19.93 13.49 -22.49
C THR A 256 -21.04 14.46 -22.12
N MET A 257 -21.94 14.74 -23.04
CA MET A 257 -23.12 15.55 -22.78
C MET A 257 -24.35 14.65 -22.81
N ASP A 258 -25.22 14.79 -21.81
CA ASP A 258 -26.52 14.09 -21.80
C ASP A 258 -27.53 14.80 -22.72
N GLU A 259 -28.77 14.27 -22.77
CA GLU A 259 -29.86 14.79 -23.63
C GLU A 259 -30.27 16.21 -23.24
N ASP A 260 -30.04 16.61 -21.99
CA ASP A 260 -30.33 17.95 -21.48
C ASP A 260 -29.17 18.95 -21.67
N GLY A 261 -28.08 18.53 -22.33
CA GLY A 261 -26.89 19.34 -22.55
C GLY A 261 -25.97 19.48 -21.33
N LYS A 262 -26.16 18.66 -20.30
CA LYS A 262 -25.35 18.66 -19.10
C LYS A 262 -24.10 17.78 -19.29
N ILE A 263 -22.97 18.24 -18.80
CA ILE A 263 -21.73 17.45 -18.80
C ILE A 263 -21.83 16.35 -17.76
N VAL A 264 -21.63 15.10 -18.20
CA VAL A 264 -21.59 13.89 -17.36
C VAL A 264 -20.25 13.20 -17.50
N CYS A 265 -19.68 12.72 -16.39
CA CYS A 265 -18.45 11.94 -16.40
C CYS A 265 -18.73 10.48 -16.80
N VAL A 266 -17.94 9.97 -17.74
CA VAL A 266 -17.98 8.56 -18.16
C VAL A 266 -17.03 7.78 -17.27
N THR A 267 -17.52 7.34 -16.11
CA THR A 267 -16.70 6.72 -15.05
C THR A 267 -16.18 5.34 -15.40
N GLU A 268 -16.88 4.63 -16.30
CA GLU A 268 -16.55 3.26 -16.76
C GLU A 268 -15.85 3.20 -18.12
N ASP A 269 -15.27 4.31 -18.59
CA ASP A 269 -14.55 4.30 -19.86
C ASP A 269 -13.28 3.44 -19.76
N ILE A 270 -13.37 2.21 -20.28
CA ILE A 270 -12.29 1.22 -20.25
C ILE A 270 -11.02 1.64 -21.01
N ARG A 271 -11.10 2.66 -21.87
CA ARG A 271 -9.95 3.22 -22.60
C ARG A 271 -9.04 4.04 -21.71
N ASN A 272 -9.55 4.46 -20.54
CA ASN A 272 -8.80 5.24 -19.57
C ASN A 272 -8.72 4.52 -18.21
N GLY A 273 -7.81 3.55 -18.10
CA GLY A 273 -7.56 2.81 -16.85
C GLY A 273 -7.00 3.67 -15.69
N ASN A 274 -6.71 4.96 -15.93
CA ASN A 274 -6.17 5.90 -14.94
C ASN A 274 -7.23 6.83 -14.35
N GLY A 275 -8.51 6.64 -14.69
CA GLY A 275 -9.61 7.35 -14.05
C GLY A 275 -9.60 7.11 -12.55
N ARG A 276 -9.69 8.16 -11.75
CA ARG A 276 -9.66 8.13 -10.29
C ARG A 276 -10.75 9.00 -9.71
N ALA A 277 -11.24 8.56 -8.54
CA ALA A 277 -12.20 9.30 -7.75
C ALA A 277 -11.72 9.44 -6.31
N ILE A 278 -11.96 10.61 -5.72
CA ILE A 278 -11.91 10.77 -4.26
C ILE A 278 -13.31 10.51 -3.73
N LYS A 279 -13.43 9.56 -2.82
CA LYS A 279 -14.70 9.17 -2.20
C LYS A 279 -14.73 9.56 -0.73
N SER A 280 -15.84 10.15 -0.30
CA SER A 280 -16.06 10.60 1.07
C SER A 280 -16.02 9.45 2.07
N LYS A 281 -15.49 9.70 3.28
CA LYS A 281 -15.60 8.78 4.42
C LYS A 281 -17.04 8.45 4.81
N LEU A 282 -18.01 9.28 4.44
CA LEU A 282 -19.43 9.03 4.68
C LEU A 282 -19.96 7.77 3.96
N TRP A 283 -19.27 7.29 2.93
CA TRP A 283 -19.55 6.00 2.31
C TRP A 283 -19.41 4.83 3.30
N SER A 284 -18.50 4.94 4.26
CA SER A 284 -18.24 3.93 5.30
C SER A 284 -18.66 4.50 6.67
N PRO A 285 -19.93 4.36 7.07
CA PRO A 285 -20.47 4.97 8.30
C PRO A 285 -19.81 4.43 9.58
N ASN A 286 -19.17 3.25 9.48
CA ASN A 286 -18.40 2.63 10.57
C ASN A 286 -16.90 2.93 10.49
N ARG A 287 -16.49 3.94 9.71
CA ARG A 287 -15.11 4.42 9.64
C ARG A 287 -14.69 5.07 10.97
N VAL A 288 -13.50 4.71 11.42
CA VAL A 288 -12.82 5.33 12.56
C VAL A 288 -11.44 5.83 12.13
N ASP A 289 -10.91 6.84 12.80
CA ASP A 289 -9.59 7.40 12.49
C ASP A 289 -8.47 6.73 13.30
N LYS A 290 -8.84 6.00 14.37
CA LYS A 290 -7.94 5.21 15.22
C LYS A 290 -8.62 3.91 15.66
N ILE A 291 -7.84 2.84 15.79
CA ILE A 291 -8.21 1.62 16.49
C ILE A 291 -7.20 1.44 17.64
N ASP A 292 -7.70 1.56 18.88
CA ASP A 292 -6.87 1.39 20.09
C ASP A 292 -6.63 -0.08 20.42
N ALA A 293 -7.55 -0.96 20.04
CA ALA A 293 -7.40 -2.39 20.23
C ALA A 293 -6.17 -2.91 19.47
N PRO A 294 -5.33 -3.76 20.09
CA PRO A 294 -4.14 -4.30 19.45
C PRO A 294 -4.48 -5.11 18.19
N VAL A 295 -3.66 -4.99 17.15
CA VAL A 295 -3.75 -5.87 15.97
C VAL A 295 -3.57 -7.33 16.39
N ASN A 296 -4.52 -8.20 16.06
CA ASN A 296 -4.49 -9.62 16.34
C ASN A 296 -3.88 -10.44 15.22
N ALA A 297 -4.12 -10.01 13.95
CA ALA A 297 -3.68 -10.78 12.80
C ALA A 297 -3.29 -9.90 11.61
N ILE A 298 -2.25 -10.33 10.92
CA ILE A 298 -1.78 -9.81 9.63
C ILE A 298 -2.03 -10.84 8.56
N PHE A 299 -2.57 -10.41 7.42
CA PHE A 299 -2.86 -11.23 6.26
C PHE A 299 -2.12 -10.70 5.03
N TRP A 300 -1.14 -11.45 4.53
CA TRP A 300 -0.49 -11.19 3.25
C TRP A 300 -1.35 -11.74 2.13
N ILE A 301 -1.99 -10.87 1.35
CA ILE A 301 -2.81 -11.29 0.20
C ILE A 301 -1.89 -11.57 -0.99
N MET A 302 -1.88 -12.82 -1.44
CA MET A 302 -1.10 -13.26 -2.60
C MET A 302 -2.00 -13.80 -3.72
N LYS A 303 -1.42 -13.92 -4.92
CA LYS A 303 -1.99 -14.62 -6.06
C LYS A 303 -0.98 -15.65 -6.54
N ASP A 304 -0.62 -16.58 -5.67
CA ASP A 304 0.36 -17.63 -5.92
C ASP A 304 -0.37 -18.98 -6.02
N PRO A 305 -0.39 -19.63 -7.21
CA PRO A 305 -1.17 -20.85 -7.44
C PRO A 305 -0.66 -22.06 -6.65
N THR A 306 0.51 -21.98 -6.04
CA THR A 306 1.08 -23.06 -5.22
C THR A 306 0.69 -22.97 -3.75
N ILE A 307 0.13 -21.84 -3.32
CA ILE A 307 -0.30 -21.62 -1.93
C ILE A 307 -1.80 -21.91 -1.81
N PRO A 308 -2.23 -22.76 -0.87
CA PRO A 308 -3.66 -22.96 -0.58
C PRO A 308 -4.36 -21.65 -0.23
N PRO A 309 -5.70 -21.61 -0.18
CA PRO A 309 -6.46 -20.40 0.13
C PRO A 309 -6.00 -19.67 1.39
N ILE A 310 -5.50 -20.43 2.37
CA ILE A 310 -4.96 -19.87 3.62
C ILE A 310 -3.85 -20.73 4.19
N VAL A 311 -2.77 -20.11 4.64
CA VAL A 311 -1.73 -20.73 5.46
C VAL A 311 -1.42 -19.85 6.66
N ARG A 312 -1.10 -20.46 7.79
CA ARG A 312 -0.61 -19.78 8.99
C ARG A 312 0.91 -19.90 9.05
N LEU A 313 1.58 -18.78 9.26
CA LEU A 313 3.03 -18.70 9.39
C LEU A 313 3.43 -18.67 10.86
N LYS A 314 4.31 -19.58 11.26
CA LYS A 314 4.88 -19.64 12.60
C LYS A 314 6.32 -19.14 12.56
N GLY A 315 6.72 -18.43 13.59
CA GLY A 315 8.05 -17.81 13.61
C GLY A 315 8.10 -16.44 12.94
N ALA A 316 8.66 -15.48 13.65
CA ALA A 316 8.59 -14.08 13.29
C ALA A 316 9.39 -13.74 12.01
N SER A 317 10.58 -14.36 11.84
CA SER A 317 11.40 -14.15 10.64
C SER A 317 10.68 -14.64 9.38
N LEU A 318 10.08 -15.85 9.43
CA LEU A 318 9.32 -16.39 8.32
C LEU A 318 8.08 -15.53 8.02
N ALA A 319 7.33 -15.16 9.05
CA ALA A 319 6.14 -14.32 8.91
C ALA A 319 6.47 -12.98 8.21
N SER A 320 7.55 -12.32 8.62
CA SER A 320 7.97 -11.05 8.03
C SER A 320 8.54 -11.21 6.62
N VAL A 321 9.43 -12.18 6.38
CA VAL A 321 10.02 -12.36 5.05
C VAL A 321 9.02 -12.82 4.00
N MET A 322 7.96 -13.55 4.39
CA MET A 322 6.86 -13.86 3.46
C MET A 322 6.13 -12.60 3.01
N GLY A 323 5.97 -11.60 3.88
CA GLY A 323 5.49 -10.27 3.49
C GLY A 323 6.46 -9.54 2.55
N ALA A 324 7.77 -9.64 2.81
CA ALA A 324 8.81 -9.07 1.93
C ALA A 324 8.87 -9.75 0.54
N THR A 325 8.39 -10.98 0.43
CA THR A 325 8.30 -11.74 -0.83
C THR A 325 6.87 -11.91 -1.34
N LEU A 326 5.99 -10.96 -1.01
CA LEU A 326 4.59 -10.98 -1.42
C LEU A 326 4.46 -11.05 -2.94
N ALA A 327 3.93 -12.18 -3.43
CA ALA A 327 3.78 -12.44 -4.86
C ALA A 327 2.35 -12.11 -5.33
N THR A 328 2.25 -11.29 -6.38
CA THR A 328 0.97 -10.82 -6.90
C THR A 328 1.06 -10.48 -8.38
N LYS A 329 -0.07 -10.12 -9.00
CA LYS A 329 -0.11 -9.57 -10.36
C LYS A 329 -0.06 -8.06 -10.33
N ARG A 330 0.55 -7.44 -11.36
CA ARG A 330 0.62 -5.97 -11.49
C ARG A 330 -0.77 -5.34 -11.57
N SER A 331 -0.86 -4.10 -11.11
CA SER A 331 -2.08 -3.30 -11.25
C SER A 331 -2.23 -2.81 -12.70
N SER A 332 -3.46 -2.86 -13.24
CA SER A 332 -3.79 -2.25 -14.54
C SER A 332 -3.60 -0.72 -14.61
N ALA A 333 -3.38 -0.07 -13.47
CA ALA A 333 -3.10 1.37 -13.38
C ALA A 333 -1.63 1.72 -13.60
N GLU A 334 -0.75 0.73 -13.67
CA GLU A 334 0.68 0.92 -13.84
C GLU A 334 1.03 1.01 -15.32
N ARG A 335 1.73 2.08 -15.74
CA ARG A 335 2.30 2.18 -17.06
C ARG A 335 3.61 1.39 -17.07
N LEU A 336 3.62 0.29 -17.82
CA LEU A 336 4.78 -0.57 -17.93
C LEU A 336 5.75 -0.08 -19.01
N LYS A 337 7.03 -0.46 -18.88
CA LYS A 337 7.99 -0.34 -19.98
C LYS A 337 7.63 -1.32 -21.09
N GLU A 338 8.01 -0.98 -22.32
CA GLU A 338 7.84 -1.86 -23.47
C GLU A 338 8.55 -3.20 -23.24
N GLY A 339 7.87 -4.30 -23.59
CA GLY A 339 8.38 -5.66 -23.42
C GLY A 339 8.15 -6.33 -22.07
N VAL A 340 7.51 -5.64 -21.10
CA VAL A 340 7.15 -6.24 -19.80
C VAL A 340 5.80 -6.94 -19.89
N ASP A 341 5.76 -8.25 -19.54
CA ASP A 341 4.50 -9.01 -19.46
C ASP A 341 3.61 -8.48 -18.31
N PRO A 342 2.41 -7.95 -18.62
CA PRO A 342 1.50 -7.44 -17.60
C PRO A 342 0.89 -8.53 -16.72
N ASN A 343 0.94 -9.80 -17.14
CA ASN A 343 0.37 -10.95 -16.43
C ASN A 343 1.37 -11.71 -15.56
N ALA A 344 2.66 -11.39 -15.67
CA ALA A 344 3.69 -12.04 -14.86
C ALA A 344 3.47 -11.76 -13.36
N LEU A 345 3.73 -12.78 -12.54
CA LEU A 345 3.80 -12.58 -11.09
C LEU A 345 5.00 -11.68 -10.77
N VAL A 346 4.77 -10.75 -9.87
CA VAL A 346 5.80 -9.84 -9.36
C VAL A 346 5.84 -9.91 -7.84
N VAL A 347 7.03 -9.72 -7.29
CA VAL A 347 7.20 -9.54 -5.86
C VAL A 347 7.07 -8.05 -5.55
N GLU A 348 6.15 -7.73 -4.65
CA GLU A 348 5.98 -6.38 -4.14
C GLU A 348 6.03 -6.41 -2.61
N PRO A 349 7.16 -6.08 -2.00
CA PRO A 349 7.35 -6.19 -0.57
C PRO A 349 6.28 -5.45 0.23
N TYR A 350 5.62 -6.17 1.14
CA TYR A 350 4.54 -5.67 2.01
C TYR A 350 3.40 -4.99 1.26
N ALA A 351 3.22 -5.33 -0.03
CA ALA A 351 2.29 -4.65 -0.95
C ALA A 351 2.49 -3.13 -1.04
N ASN A 352 3.69 -2.62 -0.69
CA ASN A 352 3.97 -1.18 -0.67
C ASN A 352 5.01 -0.75 -1.71
N PRO A 353 4.60 -0.45 -2.96
CA PRO A 353 5.49 0.02 -4.01
C PRO A 353 5.94 1.48 -3.83
N PHE A 354 5.53 2.13 -2.76
CA PHE A 354 5.78 3.55 -2.49
C PHE A 354 6.88 3.78 -1.43
N ARG A 355 7.46 2.70 -0.92
CA ARG A 355 8.52 2.78 0.10
C ARG A 355 9.76 3.51 -0.43
N THR A 356 10.32 4.39 0.39
CA THR A 356 11.51 5.22 0.09
C THR A 356 12.64 5.04 1.11
N TYR A 357 12.50 4.11 2.01
CA TYR A 357 13.50 3.73 3.02
C TYR A 357 13.89 2.25 2.85
N PRO A 358 15.00 1.79 3.44
CA PRO A 358 15.46 0.42 3.33
C PRO A 358 14.40 -0.61 3.74
N LEU A 359 14.31 -1.72 3.00
CA LEU A 359 13.32 -2.78 3.24
C LEU A 359 13.46 -3.42 4.63
N VAL A 360 14.68 -3.47 5.16
CA VAL A 360 14.96 -3.99 6.50
C VAL A 360 14.14 -3.28 7.58
N ASN A 361 13.81 -2.01 7.39
CA ASN A 361 13.03 -1.26 8.38
C ASN A 361 11.61 -1.82 8.53
N ASP A 362 10.96 -2.21 7.43
CA ASP A 362 9.65 -2.88 7.48
C ASP A 362 9.80 -4.32 7.99
N TYR A 363 10.86 -5.02 7.53
CA TYR A 363 11.12 -6.39 7.97
C TYR A 363 11.21 -6.47 9.50
N GLU A 364 12.01 -5.64 10.14
CA GLU A 364 12.19 -5.66 11.59
C GLU A 364 10.90 -5.26 12.34
N LYS A 365 10.11 -4.33 11.80
CA LYS A 365 8.84 -3.93 12.42
C LYS A 365 7.79 -5.02 12.38
N PHE A 366 7.57 -5.65 11.24
CA PHE A 366 6.62 -6.76 11.14
C PHE A 366 7.10 -7.99 11.92
N LYS A 367 8.41 -8.25 11.93
CA LYS A 367 9.01 -9.29 12.77
C LYS A 367 8.78 -9.01 14.27
N LYS A 368 8.95 -7.76 14.73
CA LYS A 368 8.67 -7.34 16.11
C LYS A 368 7.21 -7.55 16.49
N LEU A 369 6.26 -7.18 15.62
CA LEU A 369 4.83 -7.38 15.88
C LEU A 369 4.51 -8.88 16.13
N VAL A 370 5.09 -9.77 15.35
CA VAL A 370 4.89 -11.21 15.52
C VAL A 370 5.62 -11.75 16.75
N ALA A 371 6.91 -11.39 16.94
CA ALA A 371 7.75 -11.94 18.01
C ALA A 371 7.37 -11.45 19.40
N GLU A 372 7.07 -10.16 19.54
CA GLU A 372 6.92 -9.51 20.85
C GLU A 372 5.46 -9.22 21.20
N LYS A 373 4.60 -9.07 20.20
CA LYS A 373 3.19 -8.70 20.39
C LYS A 373 2.21 -9.83 20.12
N ASN A 374 2.71 -11.02 19.76
CA ASN A 374 1.93 -12.20 19.44
C ASN A 374 0.90 -11.98 18.32
N VAL A 375 1.20 -11.10 17.38
CA VAL A 375 0.36 -10.90 16.19
C VAL A 375 0.45 -12.15 15.32
N ALA A 376 -0.68 -12.81 15.07
CA ALA A 376 -0.72 -13.95 14.17
C ALA A 376 -0.48 -13.51 12.72
N CYS A 377 0.18 -14.36 11.94
CA CYS A 377 0.47 -14.02 10.54
C CYS A 377 -0.01 -15.13 9.60
N TYR A 378 -0.66 -14.70 8.52
CA TYR A 378 -1.25 -15.58 7.52
C TYR A 378 -0.90 -15.12 6.10
N ILE A 379 -0.87 -16.07 5.16
CA ILE A 379 -1.00 -15.79 3.74
C ILE A 379 -2.41 -16.17 3.33
N ILE A 380 -3.11 -15.28 2.65
CA ILE A 380 -4.41 -15.53 2.05
C ILE A 380 -4.28 -15.46 0.51
N ASN A 381 -4.60 -16.55 -0.16
CA ASN A 381 -4.56 -16.62 -1.61
C ASN A 381 -5.94 -16.27 -2.20
N THR A 382 -6.01 -15.16 -2.91
CA THR A 382 -7.25 -14.68 -3.58
C THR A 382 -7.23 -14.93 -5.09
N GLY A 383 -6.24 -15.65 -5.57
CA GLY A 383 -6.11 -16.04 -6.97
C GLY A 383 -6.75 -17.39 -7.27
N ASP A 384 -5.97 -18.26 -7.85
CA ASP A 384 -6.27 -19.67 -8.03
C ASP A 384 -5.30 -20.53 -7.23
N PHE A 385 -5.73 -21.73 -6.89
CA PHE A 385 -4.90 -22.78 -6.32
C PHE A 385 -4.99 -23.98 -7.24
N MET A 386 -3.88 -24.37 -7.84
CA MET A 386 -3.79 -25.49 -8.80
C MET A 386 -4.88 -25.45 -9.87
N GLY A 387 -5.10 -24.28 -10.48
CA GLY A 387 -6.10 -24.06 -11.52
C GLY A 387 -7.54 -23.91 -11.03
N LYS A 388 -7.83 -24.10 -9.75
CA LYS A 388 -9.13 -23.85 -9.15
C LYS A 388 -9.15 -22.46 -8.53
N LYS A 389 -10.09 -21.62 -9.00
CA LYS A 389 -10.22 -20.25 -8.48
C LYS A 389 -10.76 -20.24 -7.06
N VAL A 390 -10.10 -19.48 -6.18
CA VAL A 390 -10.60 -19.18 -4.83
C VAL A 390 -11.67 -18.10 -4.97
N GLN A 391 -12.89 -18.41 -4.51
CA GLN A 391 -14.01 -17.49 -4.60
C GLN A 391 -13.99 -16.50 -3.43
N LYS A 392 -14.73 -15.41 -3.58
CA LYS A 392 -14.89 -14.41 -2.52
C LYS A 392 -15.47 -15.01 -1.25
N GLU A 393 -16.42 -15.91 -1.40
CA GLU A 393 -17.12 -16.62 -0.34
C GLU A 393 -16.16 -17.51 0.46
N ASP A 394 -15.24 -18.21 -0.23
CA ASP A 394 -14.18 -19.01 0.42
C ASP A 394 -13.31 -18.10 1.31
N THR A 395 -12.84 -16.99 0.74
CA THR A 395 -11.98 -16.04 1.44
C THR A 395 -12.66 -15.44 2.67
N LEU A 396 -13.94 -15.04 2.55
CA LEU A 396 -14.70 -14.47 3.66
C LEU A 396 -14.99 -15.52 4.73
N GLY A 397 -15.37 -16.74 4.34
CA GLY A 397 -15.61 -17.85 5.27
C GLY A 397 -14.36 -18.25 6.07
N ILE A 398 -13.21 -18.28 5.41
CA ILE A 398 -11.90 -18.51 6.05
C ILE A 398 -11.60 -17.40 7.07
N LEU A 399 -11.76 -16.14 6.67
CA LEU A 399 -11.52 -15.00 7.57
C LEU A 399 -12.44 -15.05 8.79
N GLU A 400 -13.72 -15.36 8.61
CA GLU A 400 -14.68 -15.54 9.71
C GLU A 400 -14.28 -16.69 10.65
N ALA A 401 -13.83 -17.81 10.10
CA ALA A 401 -13.39 -18.94 10.92
C ALA A 401 -12.19 -18.57 11.80
N ILE A 402 -11.27 -17.75 11.29
CA ILE A 402 -10.10 -17.27 12.05
C ILE A 402 -10.54 -16.26 13.11
N VAL A 403 -11.34 -15.25 12.74
CA VAL A 403 -11.83 -14.22 13.65
C VAL A 403 -12.61 -14.80 14.83
N GLU A 404 -13.37 -15.86 14.59
CA GLU A 404 -14.19 -16.56 15.61
C GLU A 404 -13.44 -17.67 16.36
N GLY A 405 -12.15 -17.86 16.08
CA GLY A 405 -11.35 -18.92 16.70
C GLY A 405 -11.77 -20.35 16.33
N ARG A 406 -12.55 -20.52 15.27
CA ARG A 406 -13.03 -21.84 14.79
C ARG A 406 -12.07 -22.52 13.82
N ALA A 407 -11.11 -21.80 13.28
CA ALA A 407 -10.15 -22.32 12.31
C ALA A 407 -9.23 -23.36 12.96
N GLN A 408 -9.26 -24.58 12.47
CA GLN A 408 -8.39 -25.66 12.93
C GLN A 408 -7.26 -25.82 11.91
N PHE A 409 -6.09 -25.28 12.25
CA PHE A 409 -4.88 -25.41 11.43
C PHE A 409 -4.16 -26.70 11.74
N GLU A 410 -3.60 -27.33 10.71
CA GLU A 410 -2.82 -28.56 10.82
C GLU A 410 -1.48 -28.42 10.07
N PRO A 411 -0.48 -29.25 10.41
CA PRO A 411 0.81 -29.23 9.73
C PRO A 411 0.69 -29.42 8.21
N TRP A 412 1.46 -28.65 7.45
CA TRP A 412 1.53 -28.81 6.00
C TRP A 412 2.74 -29.65 5.59
N GLY A 413 2.56 -30.96 5.51
CA GLY A 413 3.63 -31.88 5.12
C GLY A 413 4.90 -31.70 5.97
N PRO A 414 6.09 -31.52 5.35
CA PRO A 414 7.35 -31.40 6.07
C PRO A 414 7.60 -29.99 6.66
N PHE A 415 6.73 -29.01 6.36
CA PHE A 415 6.96 -27.63 6.79
C PHE A 415 6.70 -27.46 8.29
N SER A 416 7.75 -27.19 9.07
CA SER A 416 7.65 -27.04 10.53
C SER A 416 6.99 -25.73 10.97
N ASP A 417 7.09 -24.69 10.12
CA ASP A 417 6.68 -23.33 10.47
C ASP A 417 5.52 -22.81 9.59
N ILE A 418 4.90 -23.71 8.83
CA ILE A 418 3.74 -23.40 8.00
C ILE A 418 2.65 -24.43 8.29
N GLU A 419 1.45 -23.93 8.56
CA GLU A 419 0.26 -24.75 8.78
C GLU A 419 -0.82 -24.36 7.79
N ILE A 420 -1.66 -25.29 7.40
CA ILE A 420 -2.81 -25.07 6.53
C ILE A 420 -4.12 -25.22 7.31
N LEU A 421 -5.14 -24.51 6.86
CA LEU A 421 -6.52 -24.81 7.19
C LEU A 421 -7.09 -25.64 6.05
N PRO A 422 -7.43 -26.92 6.28
CA PRO A 422 -8.10 -27.71 5.25
C PRO A 422 -9.42 -27.05 4.86
N TRP A 423 -9.50 -26.59 3.62
CA TRP A 423 -10.69 -25.96 3.08
C TRP A 423 -11.24 -26.82 1.96
N GLU A 424 -12.54 -27.05 1.96
CA GLU A 424 -13.17 -27.97 1.05
C GLU A 424 -12.83 -27.69 -0.42
N GLY A 425 -12.26 -28.69 -1.09
CA GLY A 425 -11.82 -28.61 -2.49
C GLY A 425 -10.50 -27.88 -2.73
N PHE A 426 -9.74 -27.53 -1.67
CA PHE A 426 -8.46 -26.82 -1.77
C PHE A 426 -7.37 -27.43 -0.91
N VAL A 427 -7.49 -28.71 -0.55
CA VAL A 427 -6.46 -29.41 0.23
C VAL A 427 -5.31 -29.77 -0.69
N PRO A 428 -4.05 -29.40 -0.36
CA PRO A 428 -2.86 -29.75 -1.16
C PRO A 428 -2.64 -31.26 -1.24
N ASP A 429 -2.47 -31.79 -2.44
CA ASP A 429 -2.06 -33.17 -2.63
C ASP A 429 -0.53 -33.24 -2.74
N LEU A 430 0.12 -33.66 -1.65
CA LEU A 430 1.58 -33.81 -1.61
C LEU A 430 2.09 -35.10 -2.30
N SER A 431 1.22 -35.86 -2.96
CA SER A 431 1.61 -36.95 -3.87
C SER A 431 1.64 -36.51 -5.34
N ASP A 432 1.08 -35.35 -5.67
CA ASP A 432 1.09 -34.77 -7.01
C ASP A 432 2.47 -34.19 -7.34
N LYS A 433 3.18 -34.86 -8.24
CA LYS A 433 4.55 -34.48 -8.63
C LYS A 433 4.61 -33.10 -9.31
N ASP A 434 3.61 -32.74 -10.10
CA ASP A 434 3.58 -31.47 -10.80
C ASP A 434 3.34 -30.31 -9.83
N TYR A 435 2.47 -30.52 -8.86
CA TYR A 435 2.28 -29.56 -7.76
C TYR A 435 3.56 -29.38 -6.93
N ILE A 436 4.18 -30.48 -6.51
CA ILE A 436 5.43 -30.44 -5.73
C ILE A 436 6.53 -29.70 -6.52
N ALA A 437 6.70 -29.99 -7.80
CA ALA A 437 7.70 -29.30 -8.63
C ALA A 437 7.46 -27.77 -8.68
N GLN A 438 6.22 -27.35 -8.85
CA GLN A 438 5.86 -25.92 -8.84
C GLN A 438 6.09 -25.28 -7.47
N LEU A 439 5.71 -25.97 -6.39
CA LEU A 439 5.92 -25.48 -5.02
C LEU A 439 7.41 -25.28 -4.71
N LYS A 440 8.26 -26.27 -5.06
CA LYS A 440 9.73 -26.18 -4.92
C LYS A 440 10.29 -24.99 -5.69
N ALA A 441 9.90 -24.85 -6.96
CA ALA A 441 10.34 -23.73 -7.79
C ALA A 441 9.96 -22.38 -7.19
N ARG A 442 8.73 -22.23 -6.71
CA ARG A 442 8.27 -20.98 -6.10
C ARG A 442 8.99 -20.63 -4.80
N MET A 443 9.30 -21.61 -3.96
CA MET A 443 10.07 -21.39 -2.74
C MET A 443 11.53 -21.01 -3.05
N ALA A 444 12.13 -21.68 -4.06
CA ALA A 444 13.46 -21.31 -4.55
C ALA A 444 13.52 -19.90 -5.14
N ASP A 445 12.49 -19.48 -5.90
CA ASP A 445 12.38 -18.12 -6.43
C ASP A 445 12.35 -17.07 -5.29
N ARG A 446 11.65 -17.36 -4.20
CA ARG A 446 11.61 -16.47 -3.02
C ARG A 446 12.99 -16.33 -2.37
N LEU A 447 13.71 -17.44 -2.21
CA LEU A 447 15.07 -17.43 -1.69
C LEU A 447 16.00 -16.62 -2.58
N SER A 448 15.98 -16.89 -3.89
CA SER A 448 16.79 -16.16 -4.88
C SER A 448 16.48 -14.66 -4.87
N TYR A 449 15.22 -14.29 -4.71
CA TYR A 449 14.82 -12.88 -4.59
C TYR A 449 15.45 -12.25 -3.34
N VAL A 450 15.32 -12.88 -2.17
CA VAL A 450 15.86 -12.35 -0.90
C VAL A 450 17.39 -12.22 -0.97
N GLU A 451 18.08 -13.24 -1.48
CA GLU A 451 19.55 -13.22 -1.63
C GLU A 451 19.99 -12.16 -2.65
N GLY A 452 19.21 -11.97 -3.72
CA GLY A 452 19.47 -10.95 -4.75
C GLY A 452 19.41 -9.53 -4.23
N LEU A 453 18.63 -9.27 -3.18
CA LEU A 453 18.54 -7.94 -2.54
C LEU A 453 19.87 -7.48 -1.94
N ASN A 454 20.79 -8.40 -1.62
CA ASN A 454 22.09 -8.06 -1.02
C ASN A 454 22.99 -7.26 -1.98
N THR A 455 22.77 -7.39 -3.27
CA THR A 455 23.56 -6.69 -4.30
C THR A 455 22.75 -5.73 -5.15
N ALA A 456 21.44 -5.95 -5.24
CA ALA A 456 20.57 -5.07 -6.00
C ALA A 456 20.56 -3.66 -5.40
N GLU A 457 20.61 -2.63 -6.24
CA GLU A 457 20.62 -1.22 -5.83
C GLU A 457 21.67 -0.91 -4.72
N GLY A 458 22.87 -1.51 -4.82
CA GLY A 458 23.93 -1.37 -3.82
C GLY A 458 23.58 -1.96 -2.44
N GLY A 459 22.66 -2.92 -2.39
CA GLY A 459 22.18 -3.51 -1.13
C GLY A 459 21.21 -2.64 -0.35
N PHE A 460 20.65 -1.57 -0.94
CA PHE A 460 19.71 -0.68 -0.26
C PHE A 460 18.54 -1.41 0.39
N ASN A 461 18.06 -2.48 -0.25
CA ASN A 461 16.97 -3.30 0.23
C ASN A 461 17.43 -4.65 0.82
N ALA A 462 18.71 -4.80 1.16
CA ALA A 462 19.23 -6.03 1.78
C ALA A 462 18.49 -6.36 3.07
N LEU A 463 18.22 -7.65 3.27
CA LEU A 463 17.59 -8.16 4.48
C LEU A 463 18.63 -8.85 5.37
N PRO A 464 18.41 -8.95 6.70
CA PRO A 464 19.28 -9.68 7.61
C PRO A 464 19.34 -11.17 7.26
N ALA A 465 20.39 -11.85 7.69
CA ALA A 465 20.63 -13.26 7.38
C ALA A 465 19.48 -14.18 7.79
N ASP A 466 18.82 -13.90 8.92
CA ASP A 466 17.69 -14.70 9.41
C ASP A 466 16.46 -14.67 8.47
N ALA A 467 16.33 -13.65 7.62
CA ALA A 467 15.30 -13.62 6.57
C ALA A 467 15.58 -14.68 5.48
N ALA A 468 16.80 -14.73 4.96
CA ALA A 468 17.20 -15.76 4.00
C ALA A 468 17.18 -17.14 4.62
N ASP A 469 17.65 -17.31 5.87
CA ASP A 469 17.66 -18.59 6.57
C ASP A 469 16.26 -19.15 6.80
N ALA A 470 15.28 -18.29 7.12
CA ALA A 470 13.89 -18.69 7.26
C ALA A 470 13.30 -19.25 5.95
N ILE A 471 13.57 -18.60 4.81
CA ILE A 471 13.13 -19.13 3.49
C ILE A 471 13.94 -20.36 3.08
N ARG A 472 15.26 -20.40 3.33
CA ARG A 472 16.10 -21.56 3.03
C ARG A 472 15.60 -22.81 3.74
N LYS A 473 15.22 -22.69 5.00
CA LYS A 473 14.59 -23.79 5.75
C LYS A 473 13.34 -24.32 5.05
N VAL A 474 12.49 -23.44 4.52
CA VAL A 474 11.28 -23.83 3.77
C VAL A 474 11.67 -24.53 2.46
N VAL A 475 12.70 -24.04 1.75
CA VAL A 475 13.22 -24.67 0.52
C VAL A 475 13.75 -26.07 0.80
N ASP A 476 14.54 -26.24 1.86
CA ASP A 476 15.10 -27.55 2.25
C ASP A 476 13.99 -28.53 2.61
N GLN A 477 12.99 -28.10 3.35
CA GLN A 477 11.80 -28.89 3.67
C GLN A 477 10.99 -29.26 2.42
N ALA A 478 10.77 -28.31 1.51
CA ALA A 478 10.11 -28.59 0.24
C ALA A 478 10.88 -29.64 -0.58
N ASN A 479 12.23 -29.60 -0.57
CA ASN A 479 13.06 -30.55 -1.30
C ASN A 479 12.97 -31.98 -0.73
N SER A 480 12.50 -32.16 0.50
CA SER A 480 12.27 -33.49 1.07
C SER A 480 10.95 -34.14 0.62
N LEU A 481 10.05 -33.41 -0.07
CA LEU A 481 8.89 -33.93 -0.79
C LEU A 481 9.31 -34.61 -2.09
#